data_812b250ac580abd9871637f7ad967cf8
#
_entry.id   812b250ac580abd9871637f7ad967cf8
#
_cell.length_a   1.000
_cell.length_b   1.000
_cell.length_c   1.000
_cell.angle_alpha   90.00
_cell.angle_beta   90.00
_cell.angle_gamma   90.00
#
_symmetry.space_group_name_H-M   'P 1'
#
loop_
_entity.id
_entity.type
_entity.pdbx_description
1 polymer ?
#
loop_
_entity_poly.entity_id
_entity_poly.type
_entity_poly.pdbx_seq_one_letter_code
_entity_poly.pdbx_strand_id
1 'polypeptide(L)'
;KRDAPHIILLPEIIFNQKKFLLKGQDVIAQKGYCVIVASEGIKNNKGNFLSESDTKDAFGHAQLGGVAPYLSSLVSKKLKLKNHWAVSDYLQRSARHIASNTDLLHAEAVGAHAIKYAISGMNGVMPIIVRGKGKKYTWKIEPAPLSKIANLEKKLPKTFITKDGLNVNKQAIDS
;
A
#
# COMPACT_ATOMS: atom_id res chain seq x y z
N LYS A 1 7.36 -0.57 -22.09
CA LYS A 1 7.90 0.04 -20.85
C LYS A 1 6.72 0.49 -19.99
N ARG A 2 6.69 0.10 -18.73
CA ARG A 2 5.70 0.60 -17.76
C ARG A 2 6.16 1.99 -17.33
N ASP A 3 5.47 3.02 -17.75
CA ASP A 3 5.78 4.41 -17.42
C ASP A 3 5.05 4.93 -16.17
N ALA A 4 4.29 4.09 -15.46
CA ALA A 4 3.50 4.44 -14.28
C ALA A 4 3.57 3.32 -13.23
N PRO A 5 3.37 3.65 -11.93
CA PRO A 5 3.14 4.99 -11.37
C PRO A 5 4.40 5.87 -11.38
N HIS A 6 4.20 7.18 -11.50
CA HIS A 6 5.29 8.17 -11.49
C HIS A 6 5.64 8.65 -10.07
N ILE A 7 4.63 8.69 -9.21
CA ILE A 7 4.75 9.03 -7.79
C ILE A 7 4.07 7.94 -6.97
N ILE A 8 4.76 7.44 -5.96
CA ILE A 8 4.23 6.51 -4.96
C ILE A 8 4.40 7.17 -3.60
N LEU A 9 3.30 7.46 -2.93
CA LEU A 9 3.28 8.03 -1.60
C LEU A 9 3.13 6.92 -0.57
N LEU A 10 4.16 6.74 0.23
CA LEU A 10 4.32 5.65 1.19
C LEU A 10 4.03 6.14 2.63
N PRO A 11 3.40 5.31 3.49
CA PRO A 11 3.07 5.68 4.86
C PRO A 11 4.31 5.86 5.75
N GLU A 12 5.46 5.30 5.36
CA GLU A 12 6.74 5.42 6.03
C GLU A 12 7.38 6.81 5.88
N ILE A 13 6.88 7.62 4.93
CA ILE A 13 7.43 8.94 4.61
C ILE A 13 6.42 10.02 4.96
N ILE A 14 6.85 10.99 5.77
CA ILE A 14 6.03 12.17 6.07
C ILE A 14 5.76 12.93 4.77
N PHE A 15 4.49 13.21 4.52
CA PHE A 15 4.06 13.92 3.32
C PHE A 15 4.61 15.35 3.28
N ASN A 16 5.31 15.65 2.20
CA ASN A 16 5.79 16.99 1.91
C ASN A 16 5.08 17.55 0.68
N GLN A 17 4.12 18.44 0.93
CA GLN A 17 3.30 19.03 -0.11
C GLN A 17 4.12 19.73 -1.20
N LYS A 18 5.16 20.49 -0.83
CA LYS A 18 6.00 21.21 -1.79
C LYS A 18 6.74 20.26 -2.72
N LYS A 19 7.39 19.22 -2.17
CA LYS A 19 8.07 18.20 -2.96
C LYS A 19 7.11 17.45 -3.89
N PHE A 20 5.94 17.09 -3.39
CA PHE A 20 4.89 16.41 -4.15
C PHE A 20 4.45 17.23 -5.37
N LEU A 21 4.10 18.50 -5.15
CA LEU A 21 3.65 19.38 -6.23
C LEU A 21 4.75 19.62 -7.28
N LEU A 22 5.98 19.89 -6.87
CA LEU A 22 7.12 20.07 -7.77
C LEU A 22 7.36 18.80 -8.61
N LYS A 23 7.40 17.63 -7.97
CA LYS A 23 7.56 16.36 -8.70
C LYS A 23 6.42 16.13 -9.71
N GLY A 24 5.19 16.43 -9.33
CA GLY A 24 4.03 16.32 -10.22
C GLY A 24 4.17 17.23 -11.46
N GLN A 25 4.57 18.48 -11.26
CA GLN A 25 4.82 19.43 -12.35
C GLN A 25 5.94 18.95 -13.28
N ASP A 26 7.07 18.50 -12.73
CA ASP A 26 8.19 17.98 -13.53
C ASP A 26 7.78 16.78 -14.39
N VAL A 27 7.02 15.83 -13.81
CA VAL A 27 6.55 14.66 -14.53
C VAL A 27 5.60 15.06 -15.66
N ILE A 28 4.66 15.98 -15.38
CA ILE A 28 3.71 16.45 -16.40
C ILE A 28 4.42 17.20 -17.52
N ALA A 29 5.40 18.04 -17.20
CA ALA A 29 6.20 18.75 -18.22
C ALA A 29 6.95 17.79 -19.14
N GLN A 30 7.44 16.66 -18.63
CA GLN A 30 8.19 15.67 -19.39
C GLN A 30 7.32 14.67 -20.16
N LYS A 31 6.14 14.31 -19.62
CA LYS A 31 5.33 13.18 -20.11
C LYS A 31 3.91 13.55 -20.54
N GLY A 32 3.47 14.75 -20.22
CA GLY A 32 2.10 15.20 -20.47
C GLY A 32 1.06 14.71 -19.47
N TYR A 33 1.39 13.78 -18.59
CA TYR A 33 0.50 13.24 -17.56
C TYR A 33 1.27 12.74 -16.34
N CYS A 34 0.56 12.58 -15.22
CA CYS A 34 1.14 12.02 -13.99
C CYS A 34 0.17 11.02 -13.35
N VAL A 35 0.66 9.81 -13.06
CA VAL A 35 -0.07 8.78 -12.30
C VAL A 35 0.52 8.70 -10.91
N ILE A 36 -0.34 8.83 -9.91
CA ILE A 36 0.02 8.84 -8.49
C ILE A 36 -0.68 7.67 -7.80
N VAL A 37 0.07 6.91 -7.03
CA VAL A 37 -0.47 5.90 -6.11
C VAL A 37 -0.18 6.36 -4.69
N ALA A 38 -1.19 6.33 -3.84
CA ALA A 38 -1.09 6.83 -2.47
C ALA A 38 -1.67 5.84 -1.47
N SER A 39 -0.96 5.60 -0.39
CA SER A 39 -1.46 4.84 0.75
C SER A 39 -2.38 5.69 1.62
N GLU A 40 -3.44 5.09 2.17
CA GLU A 40 -4.30 5.75 3.17
C GLU A 40 -3.56 6.07 4.49
N GLY A 41 -2.47 5.37 4.77
CA GLY A 41 -1.67 5.55 5.98
C GLY A 41 -0.71 6.74 5.96
N ILE A 42 -0.75 7.61 4.95
CA ILE A 42 0.14 8.76 4.85
C ILE A 42 -0.16 9.79 5.93
N LYS A 43 0.89 10.30 6.57
CA LYS A 43 0.80 11.30 7.64
C LYS A 43 1.48 12.61 7.24
N ASN A 44 0.96 13.69 7.78
CA ASN A 44 1.60 15.02 7.73
C ASN A 44 2.72 15.14 8.80
N ASN A 45 3.40 16.29 8.83
CA ASN A 45 4.47 16.57 9.78
C ASN A 45 4.01 16.69 11.26
N LYS A 46 2.70 16.76 11.50
CA LYS A 46 2.10 16.74 12.85
C LYS A 46 1.72 15.32 13.29
N GLY A 47 1.92 14.31 12.46
CA GLY A 47 1.55 12.93 12.74
C GLY A 47 0.10 12.55 12.40
N ASN A 48 -0.71 13.49 11.92
CA ASN A 48 -2.11 13.25 11.55
C ASN A 48 -2.18 12.62 10.16
N PHE A 49 -3.15 11.74 9.95
CA PHE A 49 -3.42 11.17 8.62
C PHE A 49 -3.92 12.25 7.65
N LEU A 50 -3.49 12.18 6.40
CA LEU A 50 -4.00 13.10 5.36
C LEU A 50 -5.46 12.83 5.00
N SER A 51 -5.96 11.65 5.30
CA SER A 51 -7.35 11.23 5.12
C SER A 51 -8.30 11.77 6.18
N GLU A 52 -7.79 12.28 7.31
CA GLU A 52 -8.63 12.88 8.35
C GLU A 52 -9.29 14.15 7.79
N SER A 53 -10.61 14.10 7.65
CA SER A 53 -11.42 15.31 7.44
C SER A 53 -11.69 15.97 8.77
N ASP A 54 -11.89 17.28 8.79
CA ASP A 54 -12.28 18.04 9.99
C ASP A 54 -13.70 17.66 10.50
N THR A 55 -14.41 16.81 9.76
CA THR A 55 -15.73 16.31 10.12
C THR A 55 -15.63 15.05 10.98
N LYS A 56 -16.22 15.12 12.17
CA LYS A 56 -16.39 13.97 13.05
C LYS A 56 -17.72 13.30 12.76
N ASP A 57 -17.76 11.97 12.86
CA ASP A 57 -19.04 11.25 12.83
C ASP A 57 -19.86 11.48 14.11
N ALA A 58 -21.09 10.96 14.15
CA ALA A 58 -21.99 11.09 15.31
C ALA A 58 -21.41 10.49 16.62
N PHE A 59 -20.33 9.72 16.53
CA PHE A 59 -19.65 9.09 17.67
C PHE A 59 -18.31 9.77 18.02
N GLY A 60 -17.97 10.88 17.32
CA GLY A 60 -16.74 11.65 17.58
C GLY A 60 -15.50 11.11 16.87
N HIS A 61 -15.61 10.10 16.00
CA HIS A 61 -14.51 9.61 15.19
C HIS A 61 -14.28 10.52 13.98
N ALA A 62 -13.03 10.79 13.65
CA ALA A 62 -12.67 11.54 12.45
C ALA A 62 -13.19 10.80 11.21
N GLN A 63 -14.06 11.45 10.45
CA GLN A 63 -14.52 10.88 9.17
C GLN A 63 -13.36 10.95 8.18
N LEU A 64 -12.90 9.79 7.72
CA LEU A 64 -11.82 9.71 6.73
C LEU A 64 -12.38 10.11 5.37
N GLY A 65 -12.11 11.34 4.94
CA GLY A 65 -12.47 11.83 3.61
C GLY A 65 -11.68 11.17 2.46
N GLY A 66 -10.66 10.36 2.83
CA GLY A 66 -9.78 9.66 1.91
C GLY A 66 -8.59 10.50 1.42
N VAL A 67 -7.44 9.84 1.25
CA VAL A 67 -6.21 10.48 0.73
C VAL A 67 -6.38 10.95 -0.71
N ALA A 68 -7.06 10.17 -1.54
CA ALA A 68 -7.24 10.47 -2.96
C ALA A 68 -8.03 11.78 -3.20
N PRO A 69 -9.20 12.03 -2.58
CA PRO A 69 -9.88 13.32 -2.65
C PRO A 69 -9.04 14.49 -2.16
N TYR A 70 -8.30 14.32 -1.07
CA TYR A 70 -7.40 15.35 -0.53
C TYR A 70 -6.33 15.75 -1.56
N LEU A 71 -5.61 14.78 -2.12
CA LEU A 71 -4.57 15.02 -3.14
C LEU A 71 -5.15 15.62 -4.41
N SER A 72 -6.32 15.15 -4.84
CA SER A 72 -7.05 15.69 -5.99
C SER A 72 -7.38 17.18 -5.79
N SER A 73 -7.96 17.53 -4.62
CA SER A 73 -8.25 18.93 -4.27
C SER A 73 -6.97 19.79 -4.22
N LEU A 74 -5.88 19.25 -3.66
CA LEU A 74 -4.60 19.93 -3.61
C LEU A 74 -4.05 20.24 -5.01
N VAL A 75 -4.05 19.26 -5.92
CA VAL A 75 -3.60 19.42 -7.32
C VAL A 75 -4.47 20.45 -8.05
N SER A 76 -5.80 20.34 -7.95
CA SER A 76 -6.72 21.30 -8.57
C SER A 76 -6.50 22.71 -8.06
N LYS A 77 -6.37 22.91 -6.76
CA LYS A 77 -6.20 24.24 -6.16
C LYS A 77 -4.84 24.87 -6.45
N LYS A 78 -3.77 24.09 -6.38
CA LYS A 78 -2.39 24.61 -6.47
C LYS A 78 -1.83 24.61 -7.89
N LEU A 79 -2.15 23.60 -8.69
CA LEU A 79 -1.63 23.47 -10.06
C LEU A 79 -2.64 23.86 -11.13
N LYS A 80 -3.92 24.02 -10.79
CA LYS A 80 -5.02 24.31 -11.73
C LYS A 80 -5.16 23.26 -12.83
N LEU A 81 -4.80 22.01 -12.53
CA LEU A 81 -4.84 20.90 -13.46
C LEU A 81 -6.10 20.07 -13.26
N LYS A 82 -6.67 19.61 -14.37
CA LYS A 82 -7.72 18.59 -14.35
C LYS A 82 -7.12 17.27 -13.86
N ASN A 83 -7.79 16.63 -12.94
CA ASN A 83 -7.38 15.34 -12.42
C ASN A 83 -8.60 14.47 -12.11
N HIS A 84 -8.35 13.17 -12.00
CA HIS A 84 -9.32 12.15 -11.62
C HIS A 84 -8.71 11.30 -10.54
N TRP A 85 -9.53 10.74 -9.69
CA TRP A 85 -9.09 9.82 -8.63
C TRP A 85 -10.03 8.62 -8.54
N ALA A 86 -9.51 7.52 -8.03
CA ALA A 86 -10.26 6.31 -7.72
C ALA A 86 -9.71 5.68 -6.45
N VAL A 87 -10.58 5.07 -5.67
CA VAL A 87 -10.22 4.22 -4.54
C VAL A 87 -10.49 2.79 -4.97
N SER A 88 -9.47 1.93 -4.90
CA SER A 88 -9.60 0.53 -5.33
C SER A 88 -10.54 -0.28 -4.44
N ASP A 89 -10.64 0.08 -3.15
CA ASP A 89 -11.52 -0.54 -2.17
C ASP A 89 -11.50 -2.08 -2.29
N TYR A 90 -12.66 -2.70 -2.52
CA TYR A 90 -12.77 -4.14 -2.68
C TYR A 90 -12.42 -4.67 -4.08
N LEU A 91 -12.10 -3.83 -5.06
CA LEU A 91 -11.81 -4.26 -6.43
C LEU A 91 -10.72 -5.33 -6.49
N GLN A 92 -9.62 -5.17 -5.76
CA GLN A 92 -8.54 -6.15 -5.72
C GLN A 92 -8.96 -7.50 -5.12
N ARG A 93 -9.99 -7.53 -4.25
CA ARG A 93 -10.53 -8.75 -3.63
C ARG A 93 -11.57 -9.43 -4.51
N SER A 94 -12.32 -8.65 -5.28
CA SER A 94 -13.42 -9.14 -6.12
C SER A 94 -13.01 -9.44 -7.58
N ALA A 95 -11.85 -8.95 -8.01
CA ALA A 95 -11.37 -9.11 -9.38
C ALA A 95 -10.74 -10.49 -9.63
N ARG A 96 -11.51 -11.56 -9.42
CA ARG A 96 -11.08 -12.96 -9.55
C ARG A 96 -10.48 -13.27 -10.92
N HIS A 97 -10.96 -12.62 -11.96
CA HIS A 97 -10.53 -12.82 -13.36
C HIS A 97 -9.08 -12.36 -13.64
N ILE A 98 -8.50 -11.52 -12.75
CA ILE A 98 -7.10 -11.06 -12.86
C ILE A 98 -6.21 -11.62 -11.75
N ALA A 99 -6.72 -12.53 -10.91
CA ALA A 99 -5.92 -13.19 -9.89
C ALA A 99 -4.84 -14.08 -10.52
N SER A 100 -3.61 -14.03 -10.00
CA SER A 100 -2.55 -14.93 -10.45
C SER A 100 -2.79 -16.35 -9.96
N ASN A 101 -2.33 -17.36 -10.70
CA ASN A 101 -2.38 -18.75 -10.26
C ASN A 101 -1.61 -18.96 -8.95
N THR A 102 -0.51 -18.24 -8.75
CA THR A 102 0.28 -18.29 -7.53
C THR A 102 -0.53 -17.80 -6.33
N ASP A 103 -1.24 -16.67 -6.45
CA ASP A 103 -2.08 -16.15 -5.36
C ASP A 103 -3.21 -17.09 -5.00
N LEU A 104 -3.79 -17.76 -5.98
CA LEU A 104 -4.84 -18.77 -5.74
C LEU A 104 -4.31 -19.97 -4.97
N LEU A 105 -3.16 -20.52 -5.40
CA LEU A 105 -2.51 -21.63 -4.71
C LEU A 105 -2.11 -21.23 -3.28
N HIS A 106 -1.64 -20.01 -3.08
CA HIS A 106 -1.35 -19.50 -1.74
C HIS A 106 -2.59 -19.44 -0.85
N ALA A 107 -3.69 -18.89 -1.36
CA ALA A 107 -4.94 -18.77 -0.61
C ALA A 107 -5.48 -20.15 -0.21
N GLU A 108 -5.49 -21.11 -1.14
CA GLU A 108 -5.91 -22.48 -0.88
C GLU A 108 -5.01 -23.17 0.16
N ALA A 109 -3.69 -23.07 -0.01
CA ALA A 109 -2.73 -23.67 0.91
C ALA A 109 -2.82 -23.10 2.32
N VAL A 110 -2.98 -21.79 2.46
CA VAL A 110 -3.16 -21.12 3.76
C VAL A 110 -4.43 -21.62 4.45
N GLY A 111 -5.55 -21.68 3.71
CA GLY A 111 -6.82 -22.21 4.25
C GLY A 111 -6.69 -23.67 4.70
N ALA A 112 -6.11 -24.53 3.87
CA ALA A 112 -5.91 -25.94 4.19
C ALA A 112 -5.01 -26.14 5.41
N HIS A 113 -3.93 -25.35 5.55
CA HIS A 113 -3.04 -25.44 6.71
C HIS A 113 -3.67 -24.89 7.99
N ALA A 114 -4.54 -23.88 7.90
CA ALA A 114 -5.30 -23.40 9.06
C ALA A 114 -6.12 -24.54 9.70
N ILE A 115 -6.82 -25.31 8.86
CA ILE A 115 -7.59 -26.48 9.32
C ILE A 115 -6.66 -27.58 9.86
N LYS A 116 -5.55 -27.91 9.18
CA LYS A 116 -4.58 -28.90 9.65
C LYS A 116 -4.02 -28.52 11.02
N TYR A 117 -3.68 -27.27 11.24
CA TYR A 117 -3.16 -26.80 12.54
C TYR A 117 -4.23 -26.91 13.63
N ALA A 118 -5.47 -26.52 13.35
CA ALA A 118 -6.58 -26.67 14.29
C ALA A 118 -6.82 -28.13 14.69
N ILE A 119 -6.86 -29.07 13.73
CA ILE A 119 -7.05 -30.50 13.98
C ILE A 119 -5.86 -31.08 14.77
N SER A 120 -4.63 -30.61 14.55
CA SER A 120 -3.46 -31.05 15.30
C SER A 120 -3.35 -30.43 16.69
N GLY A 121 -4.35 -29.68 17.14
CA GLY A 121 -4.38 -29.04 18.47
C GLY A 121 -3.52 -27.79 18.60
N MET A 122 -2.97 -27.25 17.51
CA MET A 122 -2.23 -25.99 17.55
C MET A 122 -3.17 -24.82 17.78
N ASN A 123 -2.90 -24.01 18.78
CA ASN A 123 -3.69 -22.84 19.14
C ASN A 123 -2.81 -21.59 19.15
N GLY A 124 -3.42 -20.41 18.93
CA GLY A 124 -2.72 -19.14 18.92
C GLY A 124 -1.70 -18.98 17.79
N VAL A 125 -1.90 -19.70 16.67
CA VAL A 125 -1.04 -19.63 15.47
C VAL A 125 -1.85 -19.24 14.23
N MET A 126 -1.17 -18.65 13.24
CA MET A 126 -1.69 -18.49 11.90
C MET A 126 -0.74 -19.11 10.87
N PRO A 127 -1.25 -19.68 9.78
CA PRO A 127 -0.41 -20.11 8.67
C PRO A 127 0.14 -18.89 7.93
N ILE A 128 1.45 -18.89 7.67
CA ILE A 128 2.13 -17.85 6.91
C ILE A 128 2.81 -18.43 5.67
N ILE A 129 2.91 -17.63 4.62
CA ILE A 129 3.67 -17.98 3.42
C ILE A 129 5.13 -17.58 3.64
N VAL A 130 6.02 -18.55 3.60
CA VAL A 130 7.46 -18.34 3.72
C VAL A 130 8.10 -18.52 2.35
N ARG A 131 8.69 -17.45 1.80
CA ARG A 131 9.40 -17.47 0.52
C ARG A 131 10.73 -18.21 0.65
N GLY A 132 11.06 -19.06 -0.32
CA GLY A 132 12.37 -19.71 -0.42
C GLY A 132 13.48 -18.73 -0.85
N LYS A 133 14.73 -19.07 -0.53
CA LYS A 133 15.91 -18.21 -0.75
C LYS A 133 16.53 -18.33 -2.16
N GLY A 134 15.93 -18.97 -3.11
CA GLY A 134 16.49 -19.18 -4.45
C GLY A 134 16.12 -18.08 -5.46
N LYS A 135 16.78 -18.11 -6.66
CA LYS A 135 16.40 -17.26 -7.80
C LYS A 135 15.01 -17.61 -8.34
N LYS A 136 14.65 -18.91 -8.30
CA LYS A 136 13.32 -19.37 -8.66
C LYS A 136 12.38 -19.13 -7.48
N TYR A 137 11.21 -18.58 -7.74
CA TYR A 137 10.19 -18.40 -6.72
C TYR A 137 9.73 -19.76 -6.18
N THR A 138 9.94 -19.99 -4.92
CA THR A 138 9.44 -21.15 -4.16
C THR A 138 8.85 -20.68 -2.84
N TRP A 139 7.95 -21.44 -2.28
CA TRP A 139 7.29 -21.08 -1.03
C TRP A 139 6.85 -22.32 -0.26
N LYS A 140 6.58 -22.14 1.03
CA LYS A 140 6.01 -23.14 1.93
C LYS A 140 5.10 -22.45 2.94
N ILE A 141 4.23 -23.22 3.58
CA ILE A 141 3.40 -22.73 4.68
C ILE A 141 4.02 -23.15 6.00
N GLU A 142 4.14 -22.21 6.94
CA GLU A 142 4.61 -22.45 8.29
C GLU A 142 3.64 -21.84 9.31
N PRO A 143 3.54 -22.41 10.53
CA PRO A 143 2.79 -21.79 11.62
C PRO A 143 3.59 -20.63 12.21
N ALA A 144 2.94 -19.50 12.45
CA ALA A 144 3.53 -18.39 13.18
C ALA A 144 2.67 -18.03 14.40
N PRO A 145 3.27 -17.83 15.59
CA PRO A 145 2.52 -17.43 16.78
C PRO A 145 1.83 -16.08 16.58
N LEU A 146 0.55 -15.98 16.90
CA LEU A 146 -0.22 -14.72 16.80
C LEU A 146 0.39 -13.60 17.64
N SER A 147 0.99 -13.92 18.78
CA SER A 147 1.70 -12.94 19.64
C SER A 147 2.85 -12.22 18.94
N LYS A 148 3.40 -12.80 17.85
CA LYS A 148 4.48 -12.18 17.07
C LYS A 148 3.97 -11.43 15.85
N ILE A 149 2.67 -11.44 15.60
CA ILE A 149 2.07 -10.86 14.38
C ILE A 149 0.96 -9.87 14.73
N ALA A 150 0.08 -10.22 15.66
CA ALA A 150 -1.06 -9.39 16.03
C ALA A 150 -0.59 -8.03 16.57
N ASN A 151 -1.22 -6.95 16.06
CA ASN A 151 -0.91 -5.56 16.41
C ASN A 151 0.54 -5.13 16.09
N LEU A 152 1.26 -5.88 15.26
CA LEU A 152 2.58 -5.49 14.77
C LEU A 152 2.48 -5.07 13.30
N GLU A 153 3.03 -3.91 13.01
CA GLU A 153 3.06 -3.35 11.66
C GLU A 153 4.43 -3.63 11.02
N LYS A 154 4.43 -4.36 9.89
CA LYS A 154 5.63 -4.56 9.09
C LYS A 154 5.79 -3.40 8.12
N LYS A 155 6.76 -2.53 8.38
CA LYS A 155 7.07 -1.38 7.53
C LYS A 155 7.92 -1.76 6.33
N LEU A 156 7.76 -1.00 5.23
CA LEU A 156 8.65 -1.11 4.08
C LEU A 156 10.07 -0.68 4.49
N PRO A 157 11.12 -1.47 4.17
CA PRO A 157 12.50 -1.08 4.45
C PRO A 157 12.85 0.25 3.80
N LYS A 158 13.46 1.16 4.55
CA LYS A 158 13.88 2.48 4.03
C LYS A 158 14.83 2.36 2.83
N THR A 159 15.60 1.27 2.74
CA THR A 159 16.48 0.95 1.61
C THR A 159 15.75 0.71 0.30
N PHE A 160 14.44 0.49 0.34
CA PHE A 160 13.58 0.29 -0.84
C PHE A 160 12.98 1.59 -1.36
N ILE A 161 13.09 2.68 -0.61
CA ILE A 161 12.50 3.98 -0.94
C ILE A 161 13.54 4.85 -1.63
N THR A 162 13.12 5.59 -2.66
CA THR A 162 13.98 6.56 -3.34
C THR A 162 14.40 7.70 -2.41
N LYS A 163 15.55 8.34 -2.71
CA LYS A 163 16.09 9.45 -1.88
C LYS A 163 15.13 10.64 -1.73
N ASP A 164 14.28 10.88 -2.72
CA ASP A 164 13.25 11.92 -2.67
C ASP A 164 12.01 11.51 -1.84
N GLY A 165 11.89 10.22 -1.49
CA GLY A 165 10.75 9.68 -0.73
C GLY A 165 9.45 9.57 -1.52
N LEU A 166 9.49 9.69 -2.84
CA LEU A 166 8.31 9.75 -3.70
C LEU A 166 8.15 8.55 -4.64
N ASN A 167 8.98 7.51 -4.45
CA ASN A 167 8.88 6.28 -5.23
C ASN A 167 9.64 5.13 -4.54
N VAL A 168 9.52 3.94 -5.09
CA VAL A 168 10.37 2.80 -4.74
C VAL A 168 11.55 2.73 -5.72
N ASN A 169 12.68 2.21 -5.26
CA ASN A 169 13.89 2.08 -6.07
C ASN A 169 13.96 0.72 -6.78
N LYS A 170 15.02 0.52 -7.57
CA LYS A 170 15.22 -0.72 -8.32
C LYS A 170 15.33 -1.95 -7.41
N GLN A 171 15.94 -1.82 -6.24
CA GLN A 171 16.07 -2.94 -5.30
C GLN A 171 14.69 -3.46 -4.84
N ALA A 172 13.72 -2.55 -4.63
CA ALA A 172 12.35 -2.93 -4.28
C ALA A 172 11.60 -3.60 -5.45
N ILE A 173 11.92 -3.22 -6.69
CA ILE A 173 11.29 -3.78 -7.90
C ILE A 173 11.83 -5.18 -8.18
N ASP A 174 13.12 -5.40 -7.93
CA ASP A 174 13.83 -6.66 -8.23
C ASP A 174 13.71 -7.70 -7.09
N SER A 175 13.17 -7.31 -5.90
CA SER A 175 12.97 -8.19 -4.74
C SER A 175 11.67 -8.99 -4.80
#